data_43a1ea0f7d70f2f8318b6d6e4cbbba7d
#
_entry.id   43a1ea0f7d70f2f8318b6d6e4cbbba7d
#
_cell.length_a   1.000
_cell.length_b   1.000
_cell.length_c   1.000
_cell.angle_alpha   90.00
_cell.angle_beta   90.00
_cell.angle_gamma   90.00
#
_symmetry.space_group_name_H-M   'P 1'
#
loop_
_entity.id
_entity.type
_entity.pdbx_description
1 polymer ?
#
loop_
_entity_poly.entity_id
_entity_poly.type
_entity_poly.pdbx_seq_one_letter_code
_entity_poly.pdbx_strand_id
1 'polypeptide(L)'
;MSQRNRTDQLLPLLTQDPVTGGELIVTELASPASGIVIQGRFSLGWLGRLTPEQLAFVGLLVKYRGNLQRLAAELNIAYNTARNRMDEIVGALEGRRPGPDRAERAAILDRLASGAIPFEEAMRLLKP
;
A
#
# COMPACT_ATOMS: atom_id res chain seq x y z
N MET A 1 33.44 12.12 -0.91
CA MET A 1 33.33 11.19 -2.04
C MET A 1 32.37 10.06 -1.78
N SER A 2 32.34 9.47 -0.57
CA SER A 2 31.33 8.46 -0.22
C SER A 2 29.91 8.99 -0.16
N GLN A 3 29.71 10.30 0.05
CA GLN A 3 28.39 10.94 0.03
C GLN A 3 27.79 11.04 -1.37
N ARG A 4 28.65 11.11 -2.39
CA ARG A 4 28.23 11.19 -3.78
C ARG A 4 27.52 9.92 -4.24
N ASN A 5 27.98 8.76 -3.77
CA ASN A 5 27.39 7.48 -4.09
C ASN A 5 26.01 7.27 -3.44
N ARG A 6 25.76 7.93 -2.30
CA ARG A 6 24.47 7.87 -1.62
C ARG A 6 23.41 8.72 -2.30
N THR A 7 23.80 9.89 -2.82
CA THR A 7 22.89 10.80 -3.51
C THR A 7 22.58 10.37 -4.94
N ASP A 8 23.50 9.64 -5.58
CA ASP A 8 23.30 9.15 -6.93
C ASP A 8 22.50 7.86 -7.00
N GLN A 9 22.31 7.16 -5.86
CA GLN A 9 21.56 5.94 -5.80
C GLN A 9 20.07 6.22 -5.71
N LEU A 10 19.32 5.73 -6.69
CA LEU A 10 17.86 5.82 -6.66
C LEU A 10 17.27 4.84 -5.66
N LEU A 11 16.43 5.34 -4.81
CA LEU A 11 15.71 4.56 -3.82
C LEU A 11 14.30 4.25 -4.32
N PRO A 12 13.68 3.14 -3.87
CA PRO A 12 12.28 2.89 -4.19
C PRO A 12 11.39 4.02 -3.70
N LEU A 13 10.37 4.33 -4.49
CA LEU A 13 9.40 5.37 -4.12
C LEU A 13 8.64 4.96 -2.88
N LEU A 14 8.63 5.84 -1.87
CA LEU A 14 7.74 5.70 -0.73
C LEU A 14 6.35 6.19 -1.15
N THR A 15 5.33 5.39 -0.86
CA THR A 15 3.95 5.70 -1.24
C THR A 15 3.11 6.19 -0.07
N GLN A 16 3.58 5.96 1.16
CA GLN A 16 2.88 6.33 2.38
C GLN A 16 3.88 6.85 3.41
N ASP A 17 3.42 7.73 4.30
CA ASP A 17 4.22 8.23 5.40
C ASP A 17 4.65 7.06 6.30
N PRO A 18 5.96 6.82 6.47
CA PRO A 18 6.43 5.68 7.27
C PRO A 18 6.15 5.83 8.77
N VAL A 19 5.81 7.03 9.24
CA VAL A 19 5.51 7.28 10.65
C VAL A 19 4.01 7.14 10.92
N THR A 20 3.17 7.77 10.10
CA THR A 20 1.72 7.84 10.31
C THR A 20 0.92 6.92 9.40
N GLY A 21 1.51 6.42 8.32
CA GLY A 21 0.78 5.70 7.28
C GLY A 21 -0.09 6.61 6.41
N GLY A 22 0.01 7.92 6.60
CA GLY A 22 -0.81 8.89 5.89
C GLY A 22 -0.35 9.16 4.46
N GLU A 23 -1.03 10.09 3.83
CA GLU A 23 -0.76 10.47 2.46
C GLU A 23 0.60 11.17 2.32
N LEU A 24 1.32 10.83 1.27
CA LEU A 24 2.50 11.57 0.82
C LEU A 24 2.15 12.34 -0.44
N ILE A 25 2.69 13.55 -0.53
CA ILE A 25 2.62 14.37 -1.75
C ILE A 25 4.01 14.50 -2.35
N VAL A 26 4.10 14.67 -3.66
CA VAL A 26 5.37 14.96 -4.34
C VAL A 26 5.51 16.46 -4.44
N THR A 27 6.62 17.00 -3.93
CA THR A 27 6.89 18.44 -3.96
C THR A 27 7.94 18.81 -5.01
N GLU A 28 8.77 17.86 -5.43
CA GLU A 28 9.83 18.12 -6.39
C GLU A 28 10.13 16.88 -7.23
N LEU A 29 10.27 17.10 -8.52
CA LEU A 29 10.72 16.11 -9.48
C LEU A 29 11.89 16.69 -10.26
N ALA A 30 12.92 15.88 -10.49
CA ALA A 30 14.11 16.31 -11.21
C ALA A 30 14.43 15.35 -12.35
N SER A 31 14.85 15.90 -13.48
CA SER A 31 15.35 15.11 -14.61
C SER A 31 16.88 15.18 -14.61
N PRO A 32 17.58 14.07 -14.32
CA PRO A 32 19.06 14.09 -14.39
C PRO A 32 19.60 14.39 -15.79
N ALA A 33 18.87 13.97 -16.83
CA ALA A 33 19.32 14.14 -18.20
C ALA A 33 19.25 15.60 -18.68
N SER A 34 18.18 16.31 -18.32
CA SER A 34 17.98 17.70 -18.77
C SER A 34 18.32 18.74 -17.70
N GLY A 35 18.45 18.35 -16.45
CA GLY A 35 18.65 19.25 -15.33
C GLY A 35 17.39 20.01 -14.91
N ILE A 36 16.24 19.71 -15.52
CA ILE A 36 14.98 20.36 -15.18
C ILE A 36 14.53 19.90 -13.80
N VAL A 37 14.08 20.86 -12.98
CA VAL A 37 13.49 20.63 -11.67
C VAL A 37 12.06 21.19 -11.71
N ILE A 38 11.10 20.35 -11.33
CA ILE A 38 9.69 20.71 -11.30
C ILE A 38 9.25 20.73 -9.84
N GLN A 39 8.83 21.87 -9.34
CA GLN A 39 8.34 22.05 -7.97
C GLN A 39 6.84 22.31 -7.98
N GLY A 40 6.16 21.76 -6.99
CA GLY A 40 4.72 21.93 -6.86
C GLY A 40 4.16 21.04 -5.74
N ARG A 41 2.89 20.75 -5.84
CA ARG A 41 2.20 19.84 -4.93
C ARG A 41 1.43 18.84 -5.78
N PHE A 42 1.98 17.66 -5.94
CA PHE A 42 1.43 16.63 -6.83
C PHE A 42 0.94 15.45 -6.01
N SER A 43 -0.20 14.93 -6.38
CA SER A 43 -0.74 13.71 -5.79
C SER A 43 -0.05 12.49 -6.40
N LEU A 44 0.19 11.46 -5.59
CA LEU A 44 0.59 10.14 -6.09
C LEU A 44 -0.58 9.42 -6.78
N GLY A 45 -1.80 9.93 -6.62
CA GLY A 45 -2.99 9.28 -7.15
C GLY A 45 -3.18 7.90 -6.54
N TRP A 46 -3.59 6.92 -7.36
CA TRP A 46 -3.82 5.56 -6.88
C TRP A 46 -2.52 4.87 -6.40
N LEU A 47 -1.35 5.33 -6.86
CA LEU A 47 -0.07 4.79 -6.39
C LEU A 47 0.08 4.93 -4.87
N GLY A 48 -0.43 6.02 -4.30
CA GLY A 48 -0.37 6.27 -2.85
C GLY A 48 -1.24 5.34 -2.02
N ARG A 49 -2.13 4.58 -2.66
CA ARG A 49 -2.97 3.60 -1.98
C ARG A 49 -2.31 2.23 -1.84
N LEU A 50 -1.22 2.02 -2.54
CA LEU A 50 -0.51 0.75 -2.57
C LEU A 50 0.83 0.86 -1.85
N THR A 51 1.22 -0.23 -1.18
CA THR A 51 2.57 -0.36 -0.65
C THR A 51 3.58 -0.60 -1.78
N PRO A 52 4.89 -0.38 -1.56
CA PRO A 52 5.89 -0.71 -2.56
C PRO A 52 5.84 -2.17 -3.03
N GLU A 53 5.56 -3.11 -2.12
CA GLU A 53 5.40 -4.53 -2.45
C GLU A 53 4.18 -4.77 -3.35
N GLN A 54 3.07 -4.09 -3.06
CA GLN A 54 1.88 -4.16 -3.90
C GLN A 54 2.12 -3.58 -5.29
N LEU A 55 2.87 -2.48 -5.38
CA LEU A 55 3.26 -1.91 -6.69
C LEU A 55 4.12 -2.88 -7.49
N ALA A 56 5.06 -3.57 -6.85
CA ALA A 56 5.87 -4.58 -7.51
C ALA A 56 5.00 -5.73 -8.03
N PHE A 57 4.00 -6.14 -7.26
CA PHE A 57 3.04 -7.17 -7.67
C PHE A 57 2.23 -6.71 -8.89
N VAL A 58 1.77 -5.47 -8.89
CA VAL A 58 1.05 -4.90 -10.05
C VAL A 58 1.93 -4.93 -11.30
N GLY A 59 3.21 -4.58 -11.17
CA GLY A 59 4.15 -4.65 -12.27
C GLY A 59 4.27 -6.06 -12.86
N LEU A 60 4.37 -7.07 -11.99
CA LEU A 60 4.41 -8.46 -12.43
C LEU A 60 3.08 -8.90 -13.06
N LEU A 61 1.96 -8.46 -12.51
CA LEU A 61 0.64 -8.77 -13.05
C LEU A 61 0.50 -8.28 -14.48
N VAL A 62 0.96 -7.06 -14.75
CA VAL A 62 0.98 -6.50 -16.12
C VAL A 62 1.95 -7.27 -17.02
N LYS A 63 3.16 -7.57 -16.51
CA LYS A 63 4.17 -8.33 -17.26
C LYS A 63 3.64 -9.69 -17.71
N TYR A 64 2.90 -10.39 -16.86
CA TYR A 64 2.30 -11.69 -17.15
C TYR A 64 0.86 -11.58 -17.67
N ARG A 65 0.44 -10.40 -18.09
CA ARG A 65 -0.86 -10.13 -18.73
C ARG A 65 -2.05 -10.63 -17.91
N GLY A 66 -1.96 -10.50 -16.59
CA GLY A 66 -3.01 -10.93 -15.67
C GLY A 66 -3.03 -12.43 -15.37
N ASN A 67 -2.04 -13.18 -15.86
CA ASN A 67 -1.98 -14.62 -15.60
C ASN A 67 -1.41 -14.87 -14.20
N LEU A 68 -2.31 -15.08 -13.23
CA LEU A 68 -1.94 -15.30 -11.84
C LEU A 68 -1.17 -16.61 -11.61
N GLN A 69 -1.41 -17.64 -12.43
CA GLN A 69 -0.69 -18.90 -12.31
C GLN A 69 0.80 -18.71 -12.64
N ARG A 70 1.10 -17.99 -13.71
CA ARG A 70 2.47 -17.65 -14.07
C ARG A 70 3.14 -16.75 -13.05
N LEU A 71 2.41 -15.75 -12.58
CA LEU A 71 2.90 -14.85 -11.56
C LEU A 71 3.22 -15.59 -10.27
N ALA A 72 2.36 -16.47 -9.82
CA ALA A 72 2.58 -17.29 -8.64
C ALA A 72 3.82 -18.18 -8.78
N ALA A 73 4.01 -18.77 -9.94
CA ALA A 73 5.19 -19.56 -10.23
C ALA A 73 6.48 -18.73 -10.17
N GLU A 74 6.46 -17.52 -10.73
CA GLU A 74 7.59 -16.60 -10.71
C GLU A 74 7.97 -16.19 -9.26
N LEU A 75 6.98 -15.94 -8.43
CA LEU A 75 7.18 -15.57 -7.03
C LEU A 75 7.37 -16.77 -6.11
N ASN A 76 7.23 -17.98 -6.64
CA ASN A 76 7.30 -19.23 -5.88
C ASN A 76 6.31 -19.24 -4.70
N ILE A 77 5.07 -18.87 -4.99
CA ILE A 77 3.96 -18.87 -4.03
C ILE A 77 2.79 -19.68 -4.59
N ALA A 78 1.87 -20.07 -3.70
CA ALA A 78 0.66 -20.76 -4.12
C ALA A 78 -0.26 -19.82 -4.92
N TYR A 79 -1.03 -20.38 -5.84
CA TYR A 79 -2.00 -19.63 -6.64
C TYR A 79 -2.99 -18.85 -5.74
N ASN A 80 -3.50 -19.50 -4.70
CA ASN A 80 -4.44 -18.84 -3.78
C ASN A 80 -3.81 -17.66 -3.07
N THR A 81 -2.52 -17.74 -2.74
CA THR A 81 -1.78 -16.62 -2.15
C THR A 81 -1.71 -15.44 -3.12
N ALA A 82 -1.39 -15.71 -4.39
CA ALA A 82 -1.35 -14.67 -5.42
C ALA A 82 -2.73 -14.03 -5.60
N ARG A 83 -3.78 -14.83 -5.63
CA ARG A 83 -5.16 -14.35 -5.74
C ARG A 83 -5.55 -13.46 -4.56
N ASN A 84 -5.19 -13.87 -3.35
CA ASN A 84 -5.48 -13.08 -2.14
C ASN A 84 -4.74 -11.74 -2.16
N ARG A 85 -3.49 -11.72 -2.60
CA ARG A 85 -2.74 -10.47 -2.76
C ARG A 85 -3.39 -9.55 -3.79
N MET A 86 -3.88 -10.10 -4.89
CA MET A 86 -4.61 -9.33 -5.89
C MET A 86 -5.89 -8.73 -5.30
N ASP A 87 -6.64 -9.51 -4.54
CA ASP A 87 -7.87 -9.04 -3.88
C ASP A 87 -7.59 -7.91 -2.89
N GLU A 88 -6.49 -7.98 -2.15
CA GLU A 88 -6.04 -6.92 -1.25
C GLU A 88 -5.72 -5.62 -2.02
N ILE A 89 -5.05 -5.76 -3.17
CA ILE A 89 -4.72 -4.61 -4.03
C ILE A 89 -6.00 -3.97 -4.57
N VAL A 90 -6.92 -4.77 -5.07
CA VAL A 90 -8.22 -4.28 -5.55
C VAL A 90 -8.94 -3.53 -4.43
N GLY A 91 -8.97 -4.11 -3.23
CA GLY A 91 -9.57 -3.46 -2.06
C GLY A 91 -8.93 -2.12 -1.73
N ALA A 92 -7.60 -2.05 -1.76
CA ALA A 92 -6.86 -0.81 -1.52
C ALA A 92 -7.17 0.26 -2.57
N LEU A 93 -7.24 -0.13 -3.86
CA LEU A 93 -7.57 0.78 -4.95
C LEU A 93 -9.01 1.31 -4.87
N GLU A 94 -9.92 0.52 -4.34
CA GLU A 94 -11.30 0.92 -4.11
C GLU A 94 -11.47 1.79 -2.86
N GLY A 95 -10.38 2.05 -2.13
CA GLY A 95 -10.41 2.85 -0.92
C GLY A 95 -10.89 2.09 0.31
N ARG A 96 -10.99 0.76 0.24
CA ARG A 96 -11.30 -0.06 1.40
C ARG A 96 -10.09 -0.06 2.34
N ARG A 97 -10.33 0.28 3.59
CA ARG A 97 -9.30 0.13 4.60
C ARG A 97 -9.21 -1.34 4.98
N PRO A 98 -7.98 -1.85 5.26
CA PRO A 98 -7.86 -3.17 5.86
C PRO A 98 -8.73 -3.21 7.11
N GLY A 99 -9.51 -4.27 7.26
CA GLY A 99 -10.29 -4.45 8.47
C GLY A 99 -9.37 -4.58 9.69
N PRO A 100 -9.92 -4.41 10.90
CA PRO A 100 -9.15 -4.58 12.12
C PRO A 100 -8.59 -6.00 12.19
N ASP A 101 -7.36 -6.14 12.70
CA ASP A 101 -6.76 -7.44 12.89
C ASP A 101 -7.49 -8.23 13.99
N ARG A 102 -7.08 -9.48 14.20
CA ARG A 102 -7.74 -10.36 15.16
C ARG A 102 -7.73 -9.81 16.59
N ALA A 103 -6.61 -9.21 17.00
CA ALA A 103 -6.47 -8.65 18.35
C ALA A 103 -7.33 -7.40 18.49
N GLU A 104 -7.36 -6.54 17.47
CA GLU A 104 -8.20 -5.34 17.45
C GLU A 104 -9.68 -5.70 17.49
N ARG A 105 -10.09 -6.74 16.73
CA ARG A 105 -11.47 -7.21 16.75
C ARG A 105 -11.88 -7.73 18.14
N ALA A 106 -11.00 -8.49 18.78
CA ALA A 106 -11.25 -8.98 20.13
C ALA A 106 -11.41 -7.83 21.13
N ALA A 107 -10.55 -6.82 21.04
CA ALA A 107 -10.63 -5.64 21.90
C ALA A 107 -11.93 -4.86 21.68
N ILE A 108 -12.37 -4.71 20.42
CA ILE A 108 -13.64 -4.04 20.10
C ILE A 108 -14.83 -4.84 20.68
N LEU A 109 -14.82 -6.15 20.52
CA LEU A 109 -15.88 -7.01 21.05
C LEU A 109 -15.94 -6.98 22.58
N ASP A 110 -14.78 -6.96 23.26
CA ASP A 110 -14.72 -6.82 24.72
C ASP A 110 -15.31 -5.48 25.19
N ARG A 111 -14.98 -4.40 24.47
CA ARG A 111 -15.53 -3.07 24.78
C ARG A 111 -17.04 -3.02 24.58
N LEU A 112 -17.54 -3.69 23.55
CA LEU A 112 -18.98 -3.81 23.32
C LEU A 112 -19.63 -4.61 24.46
N ALA A 113 -19.06 -5.75 24.83
CA ALA A 113 -19.57 -6.61 25.89
C ALA A 113 -19.58 -5.91 27.26
N SER A 114 -18.59 -5.06 27.54
CA SER A 114 -18.51 -4.29 28.78
C SER A 114 -19.38 -3.04 28.79
N GLY A 115 -20.00 -2.69 27.66
CA GLY A 115 -20.80 -1.48 27.52
C GLY A 115 -19.99 -0.21 27.31
N ALA A 116 -18.68 -0.33 27.10
CA ALA A 116 -17.80 0.84 26.89
C ALA A 116 -18.11 1.56 25.59
N ILE A 117 -18.61 0.84 24.55
CA ILE A 117 -19.04 1.40 23.29
C ILE A 117 -20.42 0.87 22.91
N PRO A 118 -21.25 1.65 22.20
CA PRO A 118 -22.54 1.17 21.71
C PRO A 118 -22.36 0.20 20.54
N PHE A 119 -23.38 -0.62 20.29
CA PHE A 119 -23.38 -1.59 19.21
C PHE A 119 -23.08 -0.97 17.86
N GLU A 120 -23.67 0.18 17.55
CA GLU A 120 -23.47 0.88 16.28
C GLU A 120 -22.02 1.28 16.07
N GLU A 121 -21.35 1.76 17.12
CA GLU A 121 -19.94 2.12 17.06
C GLU A 121 -19.06 0.89 16.88
N ALA A 122 -19.34 -0.19 17.60
CA ALA A 122 -18.62 -1.45 17.44
C ALA A 122 -18.72 -1.98 16.01
N MET A 123 -19.90 -1.95 15.42
CA MET A 123 -20.10 -2.39 14.04
C MET A 123 -19.33 -1.52 13.05
N ARG A 124 -19.27 -0.22 13.31
CA ARG A 124 -18.48 0.71 12.47
C ARG A 124 -16.99 0.39 12.54
N LEU A 125 -16.47 0.09 13.72
CA LEU A 125 -15.06 -0.22 13.92
C LEU A 125 -14.67 -1.60 13.34
N LEU A 126 -15.63 -2.53 13.28
CA LEU A 126 -15.39 -3.89 12.74
C LEU A 126 -15.47 -3.95 11.22
N LYS A 127 -16.03 -2.95 10.56
CA LYS A 127 -16.07 -2.90 9.09
C LYS A 127 -14.68 -2.66 8.52
N PRO A 128 -14.30 -3.40 7.47
CA PRO A 128 -13.05 -3.16 6.75
C PRO A 128 -13.04 -1.81 6.04
#